data_0515d6e930e81221326f451f11627181
#
_entry.id   0515d6e930e81221326f451f11627181
#
_cell.length_a   1.000
_cell.length_b   1.000
_cell.length_c   1.000
_cell.angle_alpha   90.00
_cell.angle_beta   90.00
_cell.angle_gamma   90.00
#
_symmetry.space_group_name_H-M   'P 1'
#
loop_
_entity.id
_entity.type
_entity.pdbx_description
1 polymer ?
#
loop_
_entity_poly.entity_id
_entity_poly.type
_entity_poly.pdbx_seq_one_letter_code
_entity_poly.pdbx_strand_id
1 'polypeptide(L)'
;MLSTQLINEVVIDWEKIGRGSYLRDIPAICDVERVSFTHPVTFFVGENGSGKSTLLEAIAVAYGFNPEGGTRNYNFSTYDSHSELCNAIRLSRGFRRAGWGYFLRAESFYNVATKEEEYSREGGVMPEYYHHKSHGESFLALAQKSFKANGLYLLDEPEAALSPQRQLTLLVEIDRCAMEGSQFIIVTHSPILLGMPGAEILSFDDGPIHPCAYEETDSYQVTSMFINHREQMLRRLLTN
;
A
#
# COMPACT_ATOMS: atom_id res chain seq x y z
N MET A 1 -18.30 16.14 11.86
CA MET A 1 -17.67 16.69 10.62
C MET A 1 -17.84 15.66 9.52
N LEU A 2 -18.15 16.08 8.28
CA LEU A 2 -18.17 15.15 7.16
C LEU A 2 -16.72 14.71 6.88
N SER A 3 -16.50 13.40 6.75
CA SER A 3 -15.16 12.87 6.43
C SER A 3 -14.72 13.40 5.05
N THR A 4 -13.45 13.82 4.99
CA THR A 4 -12.82 14.30 3.75
C THR A 4 -12.19 13.17 2.93
N GLN A 5 -12.18 11.94 3.47
CA GLN A 5 -11.57 10.77 2.84
C GLN A 5 -12.36 10.31 1.61
N LEU A 6 -11.67 9.72 0.63
CA LEU A 6 -12.26 9.13 -0.56
C LEU A 6 -12.89 7.76 -0.25
N ILE A 7 -12.23 6.99 0.63
CA ILE A 7 -12.75 5.78 1.26
C ILE A 7 -12.76 6.03 2.76
N ASN A 8 -13.93 5.93 3.39
CA ASN A 8 -14.08 6.10 4.83
C ASN A 8 -13.93 4.78 5.57
N GLU A 9 -14.39 3.69 4.96
CA GLU A 9 -14.49 2.40 5.63
C GLU A 9 -14.54 1.26 4.61
N VAL A 10 -13.96 0.14 4.98
CA VAL A 10 -14.16 -1.17 4.36
C VAL A 10 -15.08 -1.98 5.24
N VAL A 11 -16.12 -2.57 4.68
CA VAL A 11 -17.03 -3.49 5.37
C VAL A 11 -16.85 -4.87 4.76
N ILE A 12 -16.58 -5.88 5.57
CA ILE A 12 -16.39 -7.27 5.16
C ILE A 12 -17.68 -8.07 5.41
N ASP A 13 -18.19 -8.70 4.38
CA ASP A 13 -19.38 -9.55 4.41
C ASP A 13 -18.94 -11.02 4.50
N TRP A 14 -18.79 -11.52 5.71
CA TRP A 14 -18.32 -12.86 5.99
C TRP A 14 -19.28 -13.97 5.52
N GLU A 15 -20.53 -13.66 5.20
CA GLU A 15 -21.45 -14.64 4.63
C GLU A 15 -21.07 -15.03 3.19
N LYS A 16 -20.34 -14.16 2.49
CA LYS A 16 -19.85 -14.41 1.13
C LYS A 16 -18.54 -15.17 1.07
N ILE A 17 -17.87 -15.34 2.20
CA ILE A 17 -16.59 -16.04 2.30
C ILE A 17 -16.84 -17.48 2.71
N GLY A 18 -16.37 -18.43 1.89
CA GLY A 18 -16.52 -19.85 2.13
C GLY A 18 -16.04 -20.27 3.53
N ARG A 19 -16.69 -21.26 4.13
CA ARG A 19 -16.32 -21.74 5.48
C ARG A 19 -14.93 -22.35 5.54
N GLY A 20 -14.41 -22.86 4.42
CA GLY A 20 -13.05 -23.42 4.28
C GLY A 20 -12.06 -22.48 3.66
N SER A 21 -12.37 -21.17 3.56
CA SER A 21 -11.46 -20.17 3.01
C SER A 21 -10.29 -19.90 3.96
N TYR A 22 -9.09 -19.82 3.42
CA TYR A 22 -7.87 -19.44 4.15
C TYR A 22 -7.97 -18.06 4.85
N LEU A 23 -8.86 -17.21 4.39
CA LEU A 23 -9.10 -15.89 5.00
C LEU A 23 -9.59 -16.00 6.45
N ARG A 24 -10.22 -17.12 6.81
CA ARG A 24 -10.68 -17.37 8.18
C ARG A 24 -9.56 -17.82 9.11
N ASP A 25 -8.42 -18.21 8.55
CA ASP A 25 -7.23 -18.60 9.28
C ASP A 25 -6.23 -17.43 9.46
N ILE A 26 -6.53 -16.26 8.90
CA ILE A 26 -5.70 -15.05 9.07
C ILE A 26 -6.18 -14.29 10.32
N PRO A 27 -5.40 -14.29 11.44
CA PRO A 27 -5.87 -13.74 12.72
C PRO A 27 -6.24 -12.24 12.63
N ALA A 28 -5.52 -11.48 11.81
CA ALA A 28 -5.76 -10.04 11.67
C ALA A 28 -7.07 -9.71 10.94
N ILE A 29 -7.53 -10.60 10.04
CA ILE A 29 -8.69 -10.33 9.19
C ILE A 29 -9.92 -11.11 9.68
N CYS A 30 -9.73 -12.36 10.16
CA CYS A 30 -10.85 -13.17 10.62
C CYS A 30 -11.66 -12.39 11.69
N ASP A 31 -12.96 -12.45 11.62
CA ASP A 31 -13.88 -11.75 12.52
C ASP A 31 -13.86 -10.20 12.44
N VAL A 32 -13.04 -9.60 11.56
CA VAL A 32 -13.11 -8.16 11.31
C VAL A 32 -14.28 -7.85 10.41
N GLU A 33 -15.24 -7.11 10.92
CA GLU A 33 -16.39 -6.65 10.12
C GLU A 33 -16.11 -5.32 9.41
N ARG A 34 -15.27 -4.46 10.02
CA ARG A 34 -15.05 -3.10 9.53
C ARG A 34 -13.63 -2.63 9.77
N VAL A 35 -13.08 -1.91 8.77
CA VAL A 35 -11.81 -1.17 8.90
C VAL A 35 -12.08 0.26 8.48
N SER A 36 -11.88 1.22 9.39
CA SER A 36 -12.14 2.64 9.17
C SER A 36 -10.85 3.39 8.85
N PHE A 37 -10.94 4.38 7.96
CA PHE A 37 -9.83 5.26 7.57
C PHE A 37 -10.16 6.69 8.01
N THR A 38 -9.40 7.21 8.96
CA THR A 38 -9.64 8.53 9.56
C THR A 38 -8.63 9.58 9.11
N HIS A 39 -7.51 9.16 8.55
CA HIS A 39 -6.41 10.02 8.11
C HIS A 39 -6.20 9.96 6.59
N PRO A 40 -5.64 11.00 5.97
CA PRO A 40 -5.30 11.00 4.55
C PRO A 40 -4.30 9.92 4.16
N VAL A 41 -3.42 9.53 5.11
CA VAL A 41 -2.43 8.47 4.93
C VAL A 41 -2.64 7.42 6.01
N THR A 42 -2.82 6.17 5.60
CA THR A 42 -2.92 5.00 6.48
C THR A 42 -1.87 3.97 6.07
N PHE A 43 -1.06 3.55 7.02
CA PHE A 43 -0.10 2.47 6.84
C PHE A 43 -0.64 1.16 7.42
N PHE A 44 -0.42 0.07 6.69
CA PHE A 44 -0.63 -1.30 7.18
C PHE A 44 0.73 -1.90 7.53
N VAL A 45 0.89 -2.34 8.77
CA VAL A 45 2.11 -2.98 9.28
C VAL A 45 1.79 -4.39 9.80
N GLY A 46 2.82 -5.21 9.92
CA GLY A 46 2.72 -6.58 10.45
C GLY A 46 3.60 -7.55 9.68
N GLU A 47 3.71 -8.79 10.17
CA GLU A 47 4.54 -9.82 9.57
C GLU A 47 4.07 -10.26 8.18
N ASN A 48 4.95 -10.96 7.45
CA ASN A 48 4.59 -11.53 6.16
C ASN A 48 3.50 -12.61 6.34
N GLY A 49 2.49 -12.56 5.47
CA GLY A 49 1.35 -13.48 5.57
C GLY A 49 0.22 -13.02 6.51
N SER A 50 0.35 -11.89 7.21
CA SER A 50 -0.70 -11.37 8.09
C SER A 50 -1.95 -10.81 7.37
N GLY A 51 -1.94 -10.78 6.02
CA GLY A 51 -3.11 -10.39 5.22
C GLY A 51 -3.15 -8.93 4.76
N LYS A 52 -2.11 -8.14 5.00
CA LYS A 52 -1.99 -6.72 4.59
C LYS A 52 -2.24 -6.53 3.09
N SER A 53 -1.44 -7.20 2.26
CA SER A 53 -1.54 -7.12 0.79
C SER A 53 -2.87 -7.70 0.29
N THR A 54 -3.41 -8.73 0.94
CA THR A 54 -4.72 -9.30 0.62
C THR A 54 -5.84 -8.29 0.81
N LEU A 55 -5.84 -7.55 1.92
CA LEU A 55 -6.83 -6.50 2.18
C LEU A 55 -6.62 -5.32 1.23
N LEU A 56 -5.38 -4.89 1.00
CA LEU A 56 -5.07 -3.80 0.09
C LEU A 56 -5.54 -4.11 -1.35
N GLU A 57 -5.27 -5.31 -1.85
CA GLU A 57 -5.73 -5.79 -3.15
C GLU A 57 -7.26 -5.81 -3.23
N ALA A 58 -7.92 -6.33 -2.20
CA ALA A 58 -9.38 -6.35 -2.15
C ALA A 58 -9.96 -4.93 -2.23
N ILE A 59 -9.38 -3.96 -1.52
CA ILE A 59 -9.76 -2.54 -1.61
C ILE A 59 -9.55 -2.02 -3.03
N ALA A 60 -8.41 -2.33 -3.66
CA ALA A 60 -8.08 -1.90 -5.01
C ALA A 60 -9.12 -2.40 -6.02
N VAL A 61 -9.40 -3.69 -6.02
CA VAL A 61 -10.39 -4.33 -6.91
C VAL A 61 -11.79 -3.78 -6.67
N ALA A 62 -12.23 -3.68 -5.43
CA ALA A 62 -13.54 -3.13 -5.08
C ALA A 62 -13.70 -1.65 -5.45
N TYR A 63 -12.60 -0.88 -5.50
CA TYR A 63 -12.60 0.50 -5.98
C TYR A 63 -12.63 0.59 -7.50
N GLY A 64 -12.20 -0.45 -8.22
CA GLY A 64 -12.18 -0.57 -9.67
C GLY A 64 -10.79 -0.44 -10.31
N PHE A 65 -9.73 -0.72 -9.56
CA PHE A 65 -8.39 -0.90 -10.11
C PHE A 65 -8.21 -2.31 -10.67
N ASN A 66 -7.26 -2.45 -11.60
CA ASN A 66 -6.82 -3.75 -12.04
C ASN A 66 -6.02 -4.43 -10.90
N PRO A 67 -6.23 -5.71 -10.63
CA PRO A 67 -5.50 -6.45 -9.58
C PRO A 67 -3.99 -6.49 -9.80
N GLU A 68 -3.53 -6.42 -11.05
CA GLU A 68 -2.11 -6.36 -11.38
C GLU A 68 -1.49 -4.97 -11.17
N GLY A 69 -2.30 -3.96 -10.83
CA GLY A 69 -1.85 -2.60 -10.60
C GLY A 69 -2.08 -1.65 -11.79
N GLY A 70 -1.62 -0.43 -11.63
CA GLY A 70 -1.75 0.64 -12.62
C GLY A 70 -2.90 1.60 -12.32
N THR A 71 -3.27 2.41 -13.32
CA THR A 71 -4.41 3.32 -13.24
C THR A 71 -5.72 2.57 -13.48
N ARG A 72 -6.86 3.18 -13.12
CA ARG A 72 -8.20 2.60 -13.34
C ARG A 72 -8.54 2.32 -14.81
N ASN A 73 -7.79 2.87 -15.76
CA ASN A 73 -8.04 2.70 -17.19
C ASN A 73 -7.33 1.47 -17.78
N TYR A 74 -6.53 0.76 -17.00
CA TYR A 74 -5.85 -0.44 -17.45
C TYR A 74 -6.80 -1.65 -17.39
N ASN A 75 -7.23 -2.13 -18.57
CA ASN A 75 -8.08 -3.31 -18.75
C ASN A 75 -7.24 -4.48 -19.26
N PHE A 76 -6.32 -4.99 -18.47
CA PHE A 76 -5.69 -6.27 -18.78
C PHE A 76 -5.74 -7.17 -17.53
N SER A 77 -6.08 -8.42 -17.73
CA SER A 77 -6.02 -9.45 -16.69
C SER A 77 -5.30 -10.64 -17.29
N THR A 78 -4.16 -10.99 -16.70
CA THR A 78 -3.40 -12.18 -17.11
C THR A 78 -3.81 -13.42 -16.32
N TYR A 79 -4.44 -13.24 -15.15
CA TYR A 79 -4.89 -14.35 -14.29
C TYR A 79 -6.10 -13.98 -13.41
N ASP A 80 -7.03 -14.94 -13.27
CA ASP A 80 -8.22 -14.86 -12.39
C ASP A 80 -7.88 -15.30 -10.95
N SER A 81 -6.79 -14.78 -10.38
CA SER A 81 -6.28 -15.19 -9.05
C SER A 81 -6.64 -14.22 -7.94
N HIS A 82 -7.87 -13.67 -7.95
CA HIS A 82 -8.29 -12.77 -6.89
C HIS A 82 -8.68 -13.52 -5.63
N SER A 83 -8.30 -12.99 -4.48
CA SER A 83 -8.83 -13.43 -3.20
C SER A 83 -10.35 -13.33 -3.18
N GLU A 84 -11.04 -14.31 -2.59
CA GLU A 84 -12.49 -14.25 -2.34
C GLU A 84 -12.90 -12.96 -1.62
N LEU A 85 -11.99 -12.34 -0.88
CA LEU A 85 -12.19 -11.08 -0.17
C LEU A 85 -12.63 -9.96 -1.10
N CYS A 86 -12.15 -9.92 -2.35
CA CYS A 86 -12.52 -8.89 -3.34
C CYS A 86 -14.04 -8.82 -3.58
N ASN A 87 -14.72 -9.99 -3.53
CA ASN A 87 -16.16 -10.11 -3.73
C ASN A 87 -16.95 -9.95 -2.43
N ALA A 88 -16.29 -10.03 -1.29
CA ALA A 88 -16.90 -9.98 0.03
C ALA A 88 -16.83 -8.61 0.69
N ILE A 89 -16.06 -7.66 0.15
CA ILE A 89 -15.96 -6.32 0.73
C ILE A 89 -16.88 -5.30 0.04
N ARG A 90 -17.27 -4.31 0.82
CA ARG A 90 -17.94 -3.10 0.35
C ARG A 90 -17.20 -1.87 0.85
N LEU A 91 -17.00 -0.89 -0.02
CA LEU A 91 -16.35 0.38 0.32
C LEU A 91 -17.39 1.43 0.65
N SER A 92 -17.34 1.97 1.87
CA SER A 92 -18.03 3.20 2.23
C SER A 92 -17.20 4.37 1.70
N ARG A 93 -17.68 4.99 0.63
CA ARG A 93 -16.99 6.10 -0.04
C ARG A 93 -17.41 7.44 0.56
N GLY A 94 -16.46 8.38 0.60
CA GLY A 94 -16.75 9.76 0.93
C GLY A 94 -17.63 10.45 -0.12
N PHE A 95 -18.04 11.68 0.16
CA PHE A 95 -18.80 12.49 -0.79
C PHE A 95 -17.97 12.95 -1.98
N ARG A 96 -16.65 13.00 -1.85
CA ARG A 96 -15.70 13.33 -2.93
C ARG A 96 -15.39 12.08 -3.75
N ARG A 97 -15.20 12.26 -5.05
CA ARG A 97 -14.70 11.20 -5.93
C ARG A 97 -13.26 11.48 -6.27
N ALA A 98 -12.40 10.46 -6.26
CA ALA A 98 -11.04 10.61 -6.75
C ALA A 98 -11.06 11.00 -8.23
N GLY A 99 -10.36 12.08 -8.56
CA GLY A 99 -10.14 12.50 -9.95
C GLY A 99 -9.10 11.62 -10.65
N TRP A 100 -8.22 11.00 -9.85
CA TRP A 100 -7.12 10.17 -10.29
C TRP A 100 -6.91 9.01 -9.31
N GLY A 101 -6.13 8.01 -9.69
CA GLY A 101 -5.77 6.94 -8.77
C GLY A 101 -4.78 5.96 -9.37
N TYR A 102 -4.01 5.33 -8.49
CA TYR A 102 -2.99 4.37 -8.87
C TYR A 102 -2.92 3.26 -7.82
N PHE A 103 -2.90 2.03 -8.28
CA PHE A 103 -2.58 0.86 -7.48
C PHE A 103 -1.19 0.35 -7.88
N LEU A 104 -0.29 0.25 -6.91
CA LEU A 104 1.07 -0.19 -7.14
C LEU A 104 1.35 -1.42 -6.29
N ARG A 105 1.82 -2.48 -6.96
CA ARG A 105 2.38 -3.68 -6.33
C ARG A 105 3.84 -3.77 -6.66
N ALA A 106 4.71 -4.01 -5.67
CA ALA A 106 6.15 -4.17 -5.91
C ALA A 106 6.44 -5.27 -6.93
N GLU A 107 5.72 -6.40 -6.83
CA GLU A 107 5.87 -7.55 -7.73
C GLU A 107 5.49 -7.25 -9.19
N SER A 108 4.49 -6.39 -9.41
CA SER A 108 3.96 -6.08 -10.74
C SER A 108 4.54 -4.81 -11.35
N PHE A 109 5.41 -4.09 -10.64
CA PHE A 109 5.93 -2.80 -11.07
C PHE A 109 6.52 -2.83 -12.48
N TYR A 110 7.29 -3.86 -12.82
CA TYR A 110 7.89 -4.01 -14.15
C TYR A 110 6.86 -4.22 -15.25
N ASN A 111 5.84 -5.02 -14.98
CA ASN A 111 4.77 -5.27 -15.94
C ASN A 111 4.00 -3.99 -16.23
N VAL A 112 3.72 -3.21 -15.19
CA VAL A 112 3.02 -1.93 -15.31
C VAL A 112 3.88 -0.88 -16.01
N ALA A 113 5.16 -0.78 -15.67
CA ALA A 113 6.10 0.15 -16.33
C ALA A 113 6.25 -0.15 -17.83
N THR A 114 6.36 -1.43 -18.21
CA THR A 114 6.42 -1.87 -19.60
C THR A 114 5.14 -1.51 -20.36
N LYS A 115 3.98 -1.75 -19.75
CA LYS A 115 2.69 -1.39 -20.34
C LYS A 115 2.52 0.12 -20.51
N GLU A 116 2.97 0.90 -19.53
CA GLU A 116 2.92 2.37 -19.62
C GLU A 116 3.81 2.90 -20.77
N GLU A 117 4.97 2.28 -21.01
CA GLU A 117 5.81 2.58 -22.18
C GLU A 117 5.11 2.22 -23.50
N GLU A 118 4.44 1.06 -23.58
CA GLU A 118 3.67 0.63 -24.76
C GLU A 118 2.55 1.64 -25.07
N TYR A 119 1.72 1.99 -24.09
CA TYR A 119 0.63 2.97 -24.27
C TYR A 119 1.13 4.37 -24.62
N SER A 120 2.27 4.81 -24.06
CA SER A 120 2.86 6.09 -24.41
C SER A 120 3.32 6.14 -25.88
N ARG A 121 3.85 5.03 -26.41
CA ARG A 121 4.23 4.90 -27.83
C ARG A 121 3.01 4.94 -28.75
N GLU A 122 1.92 4.25 -28.41
CA GLU A 122 0.68 4.25 -29.19
C GLU A 122 -0.02 5.62 -29.15
N GLY A 123 0.06 6.33 -28.04
CA GLY A 123 -0.53 7.67 -27.86
C GLY A 123 0.27 8.83 -28.46
N GLY A 124 1.41 8.58 -29.12
CA GLY A 124 2.25 9.61 -29.75
C GLY A 124 2.98 10.53 -28.75
N VAL A 125 3.01 10.17 -27.47
CA VAL A 125 3.78 10.85 -26.43
C VAL A 125 5.16 10.18 -26.36
N MET A 126 6.24 10.99 -26.22
CA MET A 126 7.59 10.43 -26.08
C MET A 126 7.63 9.47 -24.88
N PRO A 127 7.96 8.19 -25.08
CA PRO A 127 8.01 7.23 -23.98
C PRO A 127 9.15 7.60 -23.04
N GLU A 128 8.87 7.69 -21.74
CA GLU A 128 9.93 7.68 -20.73
C GLU A 128 10.49 6.27 -20.66
N TYR A 129 11.76 6.09 -21.02
CA TYR A 129 12.42 4.79 -21.02
C TYR A 129 12.76 4.38 -19.57
N TYR A 130 11.80 3.83 -18.84
CA TYR A 130 11.99 3.35 -17.45
C TYR A 130 13.08 2.26 -17.37
N HIS A 131 13.25 1.46 -18.42
CA HIS A 131 14.27 0.41 -18.50
C HIS A 131 15.72 0.94 -18.61
N HIS A 132 15.92 2.23 -18.93
CA HIS A 132 17.24 2.86 -18.97
C HIS A 132 17.67 3.51 -17.64
N LYS A 133 16.77 3.57 -16.66
CA LYS A 133 16.99 4.09 -15.32
C LYS A 133 17.19 2.94 -14.33
N SER A 134 17.82 3.20 -13.19
CA SER A 134 17.80 2.20 -12.10
C SER A 134 16.37 1.98 -11.60
N HIS A 135 16.08 0.81 -11.02
CA HIS A 135 14.77 0.44 -10.49
C HIS A 135 14.13 1.53 -9.64
N GLY A 136 14.90 2.08 -8.69
CA GLY A 136 14.39 3.13 -7.81
C GLY A 136 14.20 4.49 -8.50
N GLU A 137 14.95 4.80 -9.57
CA GLU A 137 14.72 6.02 -10.38
C GLU A 137 13.45 5.91 -11.21
N SER A 138 13.22 4.75 -11.79
CA SER A 138 12.01 4.46 -12.56
C SER A 138 10.77 4.52 -11.68
N PHE A 139 10.85 3.96 -10.47
CA PHE A 139 9.78 4.00 -9.49
C PHE A 139 9.44 5.43 -9.07
N LEU A 140 10.44 6.24 -8.68
CA LEU A 140 10.19 7.63 -8.28
C LEU A 140 9.67 8.48 -9.45
N ALA A 141 10.21 8.30 -10.66
CA ALA A 141 9.70 8.99 -11.84
C ALA A 141 8.23 8.63 -12.10
N LEU A 142 7.86 7.36 -11.97
CA LEU A 142 6.48 6.91 -12.09
C LEU A 142 5.59 7.51 -10.98
N ALA A 143 6.05 7.49 -9.73
CA ALA A 143 5.33 8.08 -8.61
C ALA A 143 5.09 9.59 -8.83
N GLN A 144 6.13 10.34 -9.19
CA GLN A 144 6.04 11.78 -9.46
C GLN A 144 5.09 12.12 -10.61
N LYS A 145 5.05 11.27 -11.65
CA LYS A 145 4.13 11.44 -12.77
C LYS A 145 2.69 11.07 -12.42
N SER A 146 2.52 10.01 -11.62
CA SER A 146 1.22 9.42 -11.32
C SER A 146 0.55 10.03 -10.08
N PHE A 147 1.32 10.62 -9.15
CA PHE A 147 0.78 11.23 -7.95
C PHE A 147 0.30 12.66 -8.25
N LYS A 148 -1.01 12.83 -8.15
CA LYS A 148 -1.71 14.10 -8.40
C LYS A 148 -2.61 14.42 -7.23
N ALA A 149 -3.00 15.68 -7.12
CA ALA A 149 -3.99 16.13 -6.16
C ALA A 149 -5.31 15.38 -6.30
N ASN A 150 -6.04 15.22 -5.19
CA ASN A 150 -7.36 14.62 -5.15
C ASN A 150 -7.40 13.18 -5.75
N GLY A 151 -6.36 12.40 -5.49
CA GLY A 151 -6.18 11.03 -5.95
C GLY A 151 -6.34 9.97 -4.84
N LEU A 152 -6.59 8.72 -5.24
CA LEU A 152 -6.54 7.54 -4.37
C LEU A 152 -5.34 6.69 -4.76
N TYR A 153 -4.45 6.43 -3.79
CA TYR A 153 -3.22 5.68 -4.00
C TYR A 153 -3.16 4.49 -3.05
N LEU A 154 -3.01 3.32 -3.63
CA LEU A 154 -2.86 2.05 -2.91
C LEU A 154 -1.47 1.53 -3.25
N LEU A 155 -0.58 1.42 -2.26
CA LEU A 155 0.83 1.08 -2.49
C LEU A 155 1.18 -0.15 -1.66
N ASP A 156 1.68 -1.19 -2.32
CA ASP A 156 2.14 -2.42 -1.70
C ASP A 156 3.67 -2.47 -1.74
N GLU A 157 4.31 -2.36 -0.58
CA GLU A 157 5.76 -2.35 -0.36
C GLU A 157 6.56 -1.43 -1.31
N PRO A 158 6.19 -0.13 -1.39
CA PRO A 158 6.86 0.79 -2.31
C PRO A 158 8.36 0.96 -2.03
N GLU A 159 8.82 0.65 -0.81
CA GLU A 159 10.22 0.69 -0.43
C GLU A 159 11.09 -0.39 -1.07
N ALA A 160 10.55 -1.49 -1.54
CA ALA A 160 11.31 -2.65 -2.05
C ALA A 160 12.30 -2.28 -3.17
N ALA A 161 11.97 -1.27 -3.97
CA ALA A 161 12.83 -0.76 -5.04
C ALA A 161 13.65 0.49 -4.63
N LEU A 162 13.50 1.00 -3.39
CA LEU A 162 14.01 2.31 -3.01
C LEU A 162 15.15 2.26 -1.98
N SER A 163 16.23 2.99 -2.26
CA SER A 163 17.23 3.30 -1.24
C SER A 163 16.61 4.16 -0.12
N PRO A 164 17.19 4.19 1.10
CA PRO A 164 16.71 5.04 2.19
C PRO A 164 16.52 6.51 1.79
N GLN A 165 17.45 7.07 1.02
CA GLN A 165 17.36 8.44 0.50
C GLN A 165 16.12 8.63 -0.39
N ARG A 166 15.79 7.65 -1.22
CA ARG A 166 14.64 7.70 -2.13
C ARG A 166 13.31 7.49 -1.41
N GLN A 167 13.33 6.74 -0.31
CA GLN A 167 12.15 6.61 0.56
C GLN A 167 11.79 7.97 1.19
N LEU A 168 12.78 8.79 1.59
CA LEU A 168 12.52 10.17 2.03
C LEU A 168 11.90 11.03 0.92
N THR A 169 12.37 10.87 -0.33
CA THR A 169 11.77 11.59 -1.46
C THR A 169 10.32 11.16 -1.69
N LEU A 170 10.04 9.85 -1.62
CA LEU A 170 8.67 9.33 -1.73
C LEU A 170 7.77 9.87 -0.62
N LEU A 171 8.26 9.93 0.62
CA LEU A 171 7.53 10.47 1.77
C LEU A 171 7.11 11.93 1.53
N VAL A 172 8.00 12.76 0.99
CA VAL A 172 7.69 14.17 0.63
C VAL A 172 6.59 14.24 -0.44
N GLU A 173 6.62 13.37 -1.45
CA GLU A 173 5.59 13.35 -2.49
C GLU A 173 4.23 12.87 -1.95
N ILE A 174 4.22 11.88 -1.03
CA ILE A 174 3.00 11.43 -0.35
C ILE A 174 2.40 12.58 0.46
N ASP A 175 3.21 13.26 1.27
CA ASP A 175 2.78 14.38 2.11
C ASP A 175 2.18 15.50 1.25
N ARG A 176 2.88 15.92 0.21
CA ARG A 176 2.40 16.95 -0.72
C ARG A 176 1.03 16.60 -1.29
N CYS A 177 0.86 15.38 -1.82
CA CYS A 177 -0.41 14.95 -2.39
C CYS A 177 -1.52 14.80 -1.35
N ALA A 178 -1.20 14.34 -0.13
CA ALA A 178 -2.14 14.23 0.98
C ALA A 178 -2.67 15.63 1.38
N MET A 179 -1.78 16.62 1.47
CA MET A 179 -2.16 18.02 1.72
C MET A 179 -3.06 18.59 0.61
N GLU A 180 -2.92 18.10 -0.63
CA GLU A 180 -3.75 18.45 -1.78
C GLU A 180 -5.03 17.60 -1.89
N GLY A 181 -5.40 16.88 -0.82
CA GLY A 181 -6.66 16.14 -0.70
C GLY A 181 -6.65 14.73 -1.27
N SER A 182 -5.48 14.14 -1.50
CA SER A 182 -5.36 12.73 -1.86
C SER A 182 -5.43 11.83 -0.63
N GLN A 183 -5.77 10.56 -0.85
CA GLN A 183 -5.76 9.53 0.17
C GLN A 183 -4.79 8.41 -0.24
N PHE A 184 -4.00 7.96 0.74
CA PHE A 184 -3.05 6.86 0.60
C PHE A 184 -3.37 5.74 1.58
N ILE A 185 -3.33 4.50 1.10
CA ILE A 185 -3.33 3.28 1.92
C ILE A 185 -2.10 2.50 1.48
N ILE A 186 -1.16 2.26 2.40
CA ILE A 186 0.18 1.79 2.08
C ILE A 186 0.55 0.61 2.98
N VAL A 187 0.86 -0.53 2.39
CA VAL A 187 1.55 -1.64 3.07
C VAL A 187 3.03 -1.34 3.05
N THR A 188 3.70 -1.36 4.20
CA THR A 188 5.15 -1.09 4.27
C THR A 188 5.81 -1.70 5.49
N HIS A 189 7.07 -2.08 5.35
CA HIS A 189 7.98 -2.46 6.43
C HIS A 189 9.06 -1.38 6.69
N SER A 190 9.00 -0.25 5.97
CA SER A 190 10.00 0.81 6.10
C SER A 190 9.78 1.69 7.32
N PRO A 191 10.71 1.70 8.30
CA PRO A 191 10.61 2.64 9.42
C PRO A 191 10.74 4.11 8.97
N ILE A 192 11.27 4.37 7.77
CA ILE A 192 11.36 5.72 7.21
C ILE A 192 9.96 6.19 6.78
N LEU A 193 9.22 5.37 6.04
CA LEU A 193 7.88 5.73 5.59
C LEU A 193 6.89 5.81 6.75
N LEU A 194 6.97 4.86 7.69
CA LEU A 194 6.13 4.84 8.90
C LEU A 194 6.32 6.07 9.79
N GLY A 195 7.49 6.73 9.73
CA GLY A 195 7.78 7.96 10.47
C GLY A 195 7.04 9.20 9.94
N MET A 196 6.08 9.07 9.02
CA MET A 196 5.32 10.19 8.47
C MET A 196 4.41 10.82 9.52
N PRO A 197 4.55 12.14 9.80
CA PRO A 197 3.70 12.82 10.77
C PRO A 197 2.23 12.85 10.36
N GLY A 198 1.30 12.60 11.29
CA GLY A 198 -0.14 12.68 11.04
C GLY A 198 -0.70 11.53 10.21
N ALA A 199 0.07 10.49 9.95
CA ALA A 199 -0.43 9.26 9.38
C ALA A 199 -1.03 8.34 10.45
N GLU A 200 -1.99 7.51 10.07
CA GLU A 200 -2.52 6.42 10.88
C GLU A 200 -1.74 5.13 10.56
N ILE A 201 -1.41 4.36 11.59
CA ILE A 201 -0.80 3.04 11.42
C ILE A 201 -1.77 2.00 11.97
N LEU A 202 -2.10 1.00 11.15
CA LEU A 202 -2.91 -0.15 11.51
C LEU A 202 -2.03 -1.40 11.52
N SER A 203 -1.94 -2.04 12.69
CA SER A 203 -1.22 -3.30 12.86
C SER A 203 -2.09 -4.49 12.51
N PHE A 204 -1.48 -5.45 11.83
CA PHE A 204 -2.02 -6.77 11.48
C PHE A 204 -1.38 -7.90 12.32
N ASP A 205 -0.62 -7.54 13.35
CA ASP A 205 -0.04 -8.49 14.31
C ASP A 205 -0.89 -8.58 15.57
N ASP A 206 -0.65 -9.60 16.37
CA ASP A 206 -1.22 -9.78 17.71
C ASP A 206 -2.77 -9.81 17.81
N GLY A 207 -3.46 -10.16 16.73
CA GLY A 207 -4.92 -10.29 16.71
C GLY A 207 -5.61 -9.47 15.62
N PRO A 208 -6.86 -9.04 15.85
CA PRO A 208 -7.60 -8.24 14.86
C PRO A 208 -6.92 -6.92 14.55
N ILE A 209 -7.11 -6.38 13.35
CA ILE A 209 -6.56 -5.09 12.89
C ILE A 209 -6.84 -3.99 13.93
N HIS A 210 -5.78 -3.32 14.40
CA HIS A 210 -5.87 -2.26 15.42
C HIS A 210 -4.89 -1.12 15.17
N PRO A 211 -5.16 0.09 15.69
CA PRO A 211 -4.21 1.20 15.66
C PRO A 211 -2.94 0.88 16.45
N CYS A 212 -1.80 1.35 15.93
CA CYS A 212 -0.48 1.16 16.53
C CYS A 212 0.31 2.47 16.48
N ALA A 213 1.09 2.79 17.51
CA ALA A 213 1.99 3.93 17.47
C ALA A 213 3.25 3.60 16.65
N TYR A 214 3.89 4.62 16.08
CA TYR A 214 5.11 4.44 15.28
C TYR A 214 6.20 3.68 16.02
N GLU A 215 6.44 4.06 17.28
CA GLU A 215 7.48 3.47 18.14
C GLU A 215 7.14 2.04 18.59
N GLU A 216 5.89 1.61 18.44
CA GLU A 216 5.43 0.26 18.79
C GLU A 216 5.59 -0.71 17.61
N THR A 217 5.83 -0.22 16.40
CA THR A 217 6.02 -1.08 15.21
C THR A 217 7.32 -1.87 15.31
N ASP A 218 7.28 -3.14 14.93
CA ASP A 218 8.48 -4.01 14.90
C ASP A 218 9.58 -3.43 14.02
N SER A 219 9.20 -2.83 12.89
CA SER A 219 10.14 -2.19 11.96
C SER A 219 10.96 -1.09 12.65
N TYR A 220 10.30 -0.24 13.46
CA TYR A 220 11.00 0.77 14.24
C TYR A 220 11.85 0.16 15.36
N GLN A 221 11.25 -0.72 16.16
CA GLN A 221 11.91 -1.29 17.34
C GLN A 221 13.18 -2.06 16.97
N VAL A 222 13.07 -2.97 16.00
CA VAL A 222 14.22 -3.79 15.57
C VAL A 222 15.28 -2.92 14.93
N THR A 223 14.91 -2.00 14.04
CA THR A 223 15.87 -1.11 13.36
C THR A 223 16.56 -0.17 14.35
N SER A 224 15.80 0.48 15.23
CA SER A 224 16.34 1.38 16.27
C SER A 224 17.26 0.64 17.23
N MET A 225 16.86 -0.53 17.69
CA MET A 225 17.71 -1.38 18.56
C MET A 225 19.00 -1.77 17.87
N PHE A 226 18.95 -2.20 16.61
CA PHE A 226 20.14 -2.59 15.86
C PHE A 226 21.08 -1.41 15.63
N ILE A 227 20.56 -0.24 15.22
CA ILE A 227 21.41 0.94 14.98
C ILE A 227 22.10 1.40 16.27
N ASN A 228 21.34 1.49 17.36
CA ASN A 228 21.84 2.04 18.63
C ASN A 228 22.68 1.03 19.44
N HIS A 229 22.46 -0.28 19.29
CA HIS A 229 23.09 -1.34 20.11
C HIS A 229 23.69 -2.47 19.25
N ARG A 230 24.18 -2.15 18.05
CA ARG A 230 24.66 -3.11 17.05
C ARG A 230 25.61 -4.16 17.61
N GLU A 231 26.67 -3.73 18.32
CA GLU A 231 27.68 -4.66 18.84
C GLU A 231 27.08 -5.65 19.86
N GLN A 232 26.21 -5.15 20.73
CA GLN A 232 25.57 -5.98 21.75
C GLN A 232 24.63 -7.00 21.12
N MET A 233 23.83 -6.59 20.12
CA MET A 233 22.97 -7.51 19.38
C MET A 233 23.76 -8.57 18.63
N LEU A 234 24.80 -8.18 17.89
CA LEU A 234 25.61 -9.12 17.12
C LEU A 234 26.34 -10.12 18.03
N ARG A 235 26.84 -9.70 19.19
CA ARG A 235 27.41 -10.65 20.18
C ARG A 235 26.38 -11.70 20.59
N ARG A 236 25.14 -11.32 20.88
CA ARG A 236 24.11 -12.27 21.31
C ARG A 236 23.65 -13.20 20.18
N LEU A 237 23.58 -12.71 18.96
CA LEU A 237 23.07 -13.48 17.82
C LEU A 237 24.12 -14.40 17.19
N LEU A 238 25.43 -14.00 17.21
CA LEU A 238 26.51 -14.70 16.52
C LEU A 238 27.40 -15.52 17.46
N THR A 239 27.26 -15.37 18.79
CA THR A 239 27.94 -16.20 19.76
C THR A 239 27.02 -17.35 20.15
N ASN A 240 27.20 -18.50 19.48
CA ASN A 240 26.70 -19.81 19.95
C ASN A 240 27.58 -20.36 21.03
#